data_9fe95d7590a52acfb99525a61dd5ec0e
#
_entry.id   9fe95d7590a52acfb99525a61dd5ec0e
#
_cell.length_a   1.000
_cell.length_b   1.000
_cell.length_c   1.000
_cell.angle_alpha   90.00
_cell.angle_beta   90.00
_cell.angle_gamma   90.00
#
_symmetry.space_group_name_H-M   'P 1'
#
loop_
_entity.id
_entity.type
_entity.pdbx_description
1 polymer ?
#
loop_
_entity_poly.entity_id
_entity_poly.type
_entity_poly.pdbx_seq_one_letter_code
_entity_poly.pdbx_strand_id
1 'polypeptide(L)'
;MSKQSPLVRSPLIAHRGAKAYVPENTLLALEKAAECGAEWVEIDVKLTRDGQPVVIHDDLLDRTSNGRGAVVLHDLDAIRKLDAGSWFAPEFAGLQIPTFEEIVACALRLNLGMQVELKPTIGDDVETAEVVMPILKRLWPTDNDQLFVSSFSVRSLTAARRLWAEVPLAIASVLTPADPAALLAEYDCRILHVLDDMLDDHHLGRLKSSGIEFAVATINSPERARYLLEHGAQSILSDYPDLLSLPNGDRLQ
;
A
#
# COMPACT_ATOMS: atom_id res chain seq x y z
N MET A 1 23.76 19.52 3.92
CA MET A 1 22.96 18.48 4.56
C MET A 1 23.19 17.19 3.77
N SER A 2 23.69 16.11 4.39
CA SER A 2 23.80 14.82 3.74
C SER A 2 22.37 14.34 3.38
N LYS A 3 22.12 14.02 2.10
CA LYS A 3 20.84 13.40 1.72
C LYS A 3 20.73 12.10 2.51
N GLN A 4 19.70 11.98 3.32
CA GLN A 4 19.37 10.73 3.98
C GLN A 4 19.11 9.67 2.88
N SER A 5 19.61 8.44 3.07
CA SER A 5 19.32 7.36 2.12
C SER A 5 17.82 7.14 2.00
N PRO A 6 17.30 6.83 0.80
CA PRO A 6 15.87 6.57 0.64
C PRO A 6 15.42 5.41 1.52
N LEU A 7 14.19 5.51 2.05
CA LEU A 7 13.60 4.44 2.85
C LEU A 7 13.34 3.20 1.99
N VAL A 8 12.67 3.40 0.87
CA VAL A 8 12.43 2.34 -0.10
C VAL A 8 13.56 2.36 -1.12
N ARG A 9 14.42 1.34 -1.11
CA ARG A 9 15.55 1.24 -2.03
C ARG A 9 15.17 0.59 -3.35
N SER A 10 14.05 -0.17 -3.35
CA SER A 10 13.49 -0.74 -4.57
C SER A 10 12.78 0.34 -5.40
N PRO A 11 12.95 0.36 -6.72
CA PRO A 11 12.23 1.29 -7.59
C PRO A 11 10.76 0.93 -7.76
N LEU A 12 10.33 -0.25 -7.27
CA LEU A 12 8.97 -0.76 -7.42
C LEU A 12 8.45 -1.33 -6.09
N ILE A 13 7.18 -1.01 -5.80
CA ILE A 13 6.37 -1.60 -4.74
C ILE A 13 5.21 -2.33 -5.42
N ALA A 14 5.00 -3.61 -5.12
CA ALA A 14 3.91 -4.40 -5.67
C ALA A 14 2.58 -3.99 -5.01
N HIS A 15 1.71 -3.32 -5.77
CA HIS A 15 0.44 -2.74 -5.34
C HIS A 15 -0.59 -3.82 -5.03
N ARG A 16 -0.96 -3.99 -3.75
CA ARG A 16 -1.82 -5.06 -3.23
C ARG A 16 -1.28 -6.46 -3.53
N GLY A 17 0.06 -6.57 -3.58
CA GLY A 17 0.76 -7.74 -4.09
C GLY A 17 0.82 -7.79 -5.61
N ALA A 18 0.80 -8.99 -6.20
CA ALA A 18 0.83 -9.19 -7.66
C ALA A 18 -0.59 -9.11 -8.26
N LYS A 19 -1.28 -8.00 -8.07
CA LYS A 19 -2.69 -7.79 -8.39
C LYS A 19 -3.05 -8.05 -9.86
N ALA A 20 -2.12 -7.86 -10.78
CA ALA A 20 -2.35 -8.15 -12.19
C ALA A 20 -2.42 -9.64 -12.52
N TYR A 21 -1.89 -10.50 -11.66
CA TYR A 21 -1.76 -11.94 -11.91
C TYR A 21 -2.67 -12.81 -11.06
N VAL A 22 -3.01 -12.35 -9.86
CA VAL A 22 -3.79 -13.09 -8.87
C VAL A 22 -4.68 -12.13 -8.05
N PRO A 23 -5.71 -12.62 -7.33
CA PRO A 23 -6.58 -11.76 -6.53
C PRO A 23 -5.82 -10.88 -5.54
N GLU A 24 -6.06 -9.56 -5.62
CA GLU A 24 -5.42 -8.52 -4.81
C GLU A 24 -5.61 -8.74 -3.29
N ASN A 25 -4.65 -8.24 -2.49
CA ASN A 25 -4.75 -8.24 -1.03
C ASN A 25 -4.93 -9.65 -0.41
N THR A 26 -4.42 -10.69 -1.04
CA THR A 26 -4.44 -12.07 -0.56
C THR A 26 -3.04 -12.56 -0.21
N LEU A 27 -2.93 -13.65 0.57
CA LEU A 27 -1.64 -14.30 0.82
C LEU A 27 -0.97 -14.74 -0.48
N LEU A 28 -1.78 -15.25 -1.42
CA LEU A 28 -1.31 -15.64 -2.76
C LEU A 28 -0.74 -14.44 -3.54
N ALA A 29 -1.31 -13.24 -3.37
CA ALA A 29 -0.80 -12.05 -4.04
C ALA A 29 0.59 -11.64 -3.54
N LEU A 30 0.90 -11.84 -2.25
CA LEU A 30 2.23 -11.62 -1.72
C LEU A 30 3.22 -12.69 -2.20
N GLU A 31 2.81 -13.95 -2.18
CA GLU A 31 3.60 -15.08 -2.69
C GLU A 31 3.97 -14.88 -4.16
N LYS A 32 2.98 -14.52 -4.96
CA LYS A 32 3.19 -14.23 -6.39
C LYS A 32 4.08 -13.01 -6.62
N ALA A 33 3.96 -11.95 -5.81
CA ALA A 33 4.83 -10.79 -5.88
C ALA A 33 6.30 -11.17 -5.61
N ALA A 34 6.56 -11.99 -4.59
CA ALA A 34 7.90 -12.50 -4.29
C ALA A 34 8.44 -13.39 -5.42
N GLU A 35 7.62 -14.28 -6.00
CA GLU A 35 7.99 -15.08 -7.18
C GLU A 35 8.39 -14.22 -8.38
N CYS A 36 7.73 -13.08 -8.58
CA CYS A 36 8.05 -12.10 -9.62
C CYS A 36 9.25 -11.23 -9.29
N GLY A 37 9.89 -11.42 -8.11
CA GLY A 37 11.09 -10.69 -7.70
C GLY A 37 10.81 -9.36 -7.00
N ALA A 38 9.59 -9.11 -6.52
CA ALA A 38 9.31 -7.93 -5.72
C ALA A 38 10.09 -7.98 -4.40
N GLU A 39 10.65 -6.83 -4.01
CA GLU A 39 11.29 -6.63 -2.69
C GLU A 39 10.33 -5.97 -1.71
N TRP A 40 9.30 -5.29 -2.22
CA TRP A 40 8.31 -4.55 -1.44
C TRP A 40 6.91 -4.82 -1.92
N VAL A 41 5.98 -4.89 -0.97
CA VAL A 41 4.53 -4.97 -1.23
C VAL A 41 3.80 -3.86 -0.52
N GLU A 42 2.70 -3.43 -1.10
CA GLU A 42 1.72 -2.56 -0.46
C GLU A 42 0.45 -3.37 -0.19
N ILE A 43 -0.23 -3.07 0.93
CA ILE A 43 -1.50 -3.67 1.33
C ILE A 43 -2.43 -2.65 1.99
N ASP A 44 -3.74 -2.87 1.85
CA ASP A 44 -4.80 -2.02 2.42
C ASP A 44 -5.43 -2.67 3.64
N VAL A 45 -5.43 -2.01 4.79
CA VAL A 45 -6.02 -2.54 6.02
C VAL A 45 -7.25 -1.75 6.46
N LYS A 46 -8.33 -2.49 6.79
CA LYS A 46 -9.63 -1.98 7.27
C LYS A 46 -10.08 -2.73 8.51
N LEU A 47 -11.04 -2.15 9.24
CA LEU A 47 -11.67 -2.81 10.37
C LEU A 47 -13.02 -3.43 10.00
N THR A 48 -13.27 -4.59 10.58
CA THR A 48 -14.58 -5.26 10.61
C THR A 48 -15.49 -4.61 11.67
N ARG A 49 -16.78 -5.01 11.73
CA ARG A 49 -17.74 -4.55 12.76
C ARG A 49 -17.26 -4.82 14.19
N ASP A 50 -16.62 -5.94 14.40
CA ASP A 50 -16.06 -6.36 15.70
C ASP A 50 -14.62 -5.89 15.92
N GLY A 51 -14.16 -4.88 15.12
CA GLY A 51 -12.87 -4.23 15.30
C GLY A 51 -11.66 -5.09 14.90
N GLN A 52 -11.83 -6.14 14.10
CA GLN A 52 -10.72 -6.98 13.67
C GLN A 52 -10.12 -6.43 12.38
N PRO A 53 -8.78 -6.28 12.26
CA PRO A 53 -8.16 -5.77 11.04
C PRO A 53 -8.07 -6.86 9.97
N VAL A 54 -8.66 -6.57 8.81
CA VAL A 54 -8.64 -7.39 7.59
C VAL A 54 -7.99 -6.63 6.44
N VAL A 55 -7.46 -7.38 5.46
CA VAL A 55 -6.76 -6.77 4.32
C VAL A 55 -7.66 -6.80 3.09
N ILE A 56 -8.21 -5.62 2.78
CA ILE A 56 -9.14 -5.39 1.66
C ILE A 56 -9.14 -3.89 1.32
N HIS A 57 -9.21 -3.54 0.03
CA HIS A 57 -9.16 -2.15 -0.42
C HIS A 57 -10.48 -1.41 -0.25
N ASP A 58 -11.57 -1.94 -0.82
CA ASP A 58 -12.83 -1.22 -0.92
C ASP A 58 -13.58 -1.18 0.42
N ASP A 59 -14.45 -0.19 0.60
CA ASP A 59 -15.39 -0.18 1.72
C ASP A 59 -16.45 -1.29 1.62
N LEU A 60 -16.69 -1.79 0.39
CA LEU A 60 -17.66 -2.84 0.11
C LEU A 60 -16.97 -4.17 -0.24
N LEU A 61 -17.60 -5.27 0.16
CA LEU A 61 -17.18 -6.64 -0.15
C LEU A 61 -17.39 -7.03 -1.62
N ASP A 62 -18.20 -6.27 -2.32
CA ASP A 62 -18.89 -6.62 -3.59
C ASP A 62 -17.93 -6.87 -4.77
N ARG A 63 -16.81 -6.13 -4.88
CA ARG A 63 -15.90 -6.21 -6.03
C ARG A 63 -14.96 -7.40 -5.95
N THR A 64 -14.41 -7.67 -4.77
CA THR A 64 -13.31 -8.63 -4.57
C THR A 64 -13.71 -9.84 -3.75
N SER A 65 -15.01 -10.08 -3.58
CA SER A 65 -15.52 -11.29 -2.94
C SER A 65 -16.92 -11.65 -3.42
N ASN A 66 -17.42 -12.82 -3.00
CA ASN A 66 -18.81 -13.21 -3.17
C ASN A 66 -19.74 -12.61 -2.08
N GLY A 67 -19.20 -11.79 -1.17
CA GLY A 67 -19.97 -11.04 -0.16
C GLY A 67 -20.66 -9.82 -0.73
N ARG A 68 -21.48 -9.17 0.11
CA ARG A 68 -22.21 -7.94 -0.23
C ARG A 68 -22.21 -6.98 0.94
N GLY A 69 -22.18 -5.66 0.61
CA GLY A 69 -22.30 -4.59 1.59
C GLY A 69 -20.98 -4.19 2.24
N ALA A 70 -21.05 -3.28 3.21
CA ALA A 70 -19.86 -2.68 3.78
C ALA A 70 -19.11 -3.62 4.72
N VAL A 71 -17.78 -3.64 4.62
CA VAL A 71 -16.86 -4.42 5.48
C VAL A 71 -17.17 -4.16 6.96
N VAL A 72 -17.33 -2.91 7.35
CA VAL A 72 -17.62 -2.46 8.72
C VAL A 72 -18.96 -2.94 9.27
N LEU A 73 -19.83 -3.54 8.47
CA LEU A 73 -21.10 -4.13 8.90
C LEU A 73 -21.03 -5.64 9.16
N HIS A 74 -19.86 -6.26 8.94
CA HIS A 74 -19.66 -7.71 9.10
C HIS A 74 -18.59 -8.00 10.15
N ASP A 75 -18.83 -9.03 10.96
CA ASP A 75 -17.81 -9.57 11.88
C ASP A 75 -16.78 -10.40 11.12
N LEU A 76 -15.59 -10.55 11.69
CA LEU A 76 -14.50 -11.34 11.10
C LEU A 76 -14.95 -12.75 10.70
N ASP A 77 -15.69 -13.43 11.57
CA ASP A 77 -16.18 -14.80 11.30
C ASP A 77 -17.07 -14.89 10.04
N ALA A 78 -17.79 -13.84 9.70
CA ALA A 78 -18.59 -13.76 8.48
C ALA A 78 -17.70 -13.49 7.27
N ILE A 79 -16.76 -12.56 7.39
CA ILE A 79 -15.82 -12.20 6.32
C ILE A 79 -14.94 -13.39 5.93
N ARG A 80 -14.47 -14.16 6.92
CA ARG A 80 -13.61 -15.34 6.69
C ARG A 80 -14.31 -16.51 5.94
N LYS A 81 -15.63 -16.48 5.80
CA LYS A 81 -16.39 -17.48 5.02
C LYS A 81 -16.55 -17.08 3.56
N LEU A 82 -16.19 -15.87 3.20
CA LEU A 82 -16.34 -15.38 1.83
C LEU A 82 -15.22 -15.91 0.94
N ASP A 83 -15.58 -16.09 -0.32
CA ASP A 83 -14.64 -16.38 -1.40
C ASP A 83 -14.11 -15.07 -1.98
N ALA A 84 -12.82 -14.82 -1.83
CA ALA A 84 -12.11 -13.64 -2.32
C ALA A 84 -11.30 -13.93 -3.59
N GLY A 85 -11.50 -15.07 -4.25
CA GLY A 85 -10.72 -15.48 -5.42
C GLY A 85 -11.52 -15.63 -6.70
N SER A 86 -12.72 -16.21 -6.65
CA SER A 86 -13.54 -16.55 -7.83
C SER A 86 -13.91 -15.34 -8.70
N TRP A 87 -13.92 -14.14 -8.15
CA TRP A 87 -14.18 -12.90 -8.90
C TRP A 87 -13.09 -12.61 -9.93
N PHE A 88 -11.86 -13.04 -9.65
CA PHE A 88 -10.71 -12.85 -10.53
C PHE A 88 -10.68 -13.93 -11.61
N ALA A 89 -10.67 -15.22 -11.20
CA ALA A 89 -10.81 -16.37 -12.08
C ALA A 89 -11.23 -17.62 -11.28
N PRO A 90 -11.88 -18.64 -11.93
CA PRO A 90 -12.37 -19.83 -11.24
C PRO A 90 -11.30 -20.64 -10.50
N GLU A 91 -10.07 -20.65 -10.98
CA GLU A 91 -8.95 -21.37 -10.37
C GLU A 91 -8.54 -20.84 -8.99
N PHE A 92 -8.95 -19.61 -8.66
CA PHE A 92 -8.68 -18.97 -7.36
C PHE A 92 -9.84 -19.15 -6.37
N ALA A 93 -10.85 -19.95 -6.71
CA ALA A 93 -11.99 -20.20 -5.83
C ALA A 93 -11.53 -20.71 -4.45
N GLY A 94 -12.17 -20.18 -3.40
CA GLY A 94 -11.89 -20.57 -2.02
C GLY A 94 -10.78 -19.77 -1.32
N LEU A 95 -10.14 -18.81 -2.00
CA LEU A 95 -9.29 -17.85 -1.32
C LEU A 95 -10.11 -17.01 -0.33
N GLN A 96 -9.54 -16.72 0.83
CA GLN A 96 -10.21 -15.94 1.87
C GLN A 96 -9.63 -14.51 1.93
N ILE A 97 -10.44 -13.57 2.40
CA ILE A 97 -9.95 -12.26 2.82
C ILE A 97 -9.05 -12.48 4.05
N PRO A 98 -7.76 -12.16 4.00
CA PRO A 98 -6.85 -12.46 5.09
C PRO A 98 -7.02 -11.47 6.25
N THR A 99 -6.67 -11.90 7.45
CA THR A 99 -6.45 -10.98 8.57
C THR A 99 -5.14 -10.23 8.37
N PHE A 100 -5.02 -9.08 9.02
CA PHE A 100 -3.79 -8.31 8.96
C PHE A 100 -2.59 -9.08 9.53
N GLU A 101 -2.78 -9.85 10.60
CA GLU A 101 -1.70 -10.67 11.18
C GLU A 101 -1.20 -11.75 10.21
N GLU A 102 -2.10 -12.40 9.44
CA GLU A 102 -1.73 -13.38 8.41
C GLU A 102 -0.87 -12.75 7.31
N ILE A 103 -1.24 -11.54 6.87
CA ILE A 103 -0.47 -10.79 5.85
C ILE A 103 0.90 -10.40 6.36
N VAL A 104 1.01 -9.87 7.58
CA VAL A 104 2.31 -9.51 8.18
C VAL A 104 3.21 -10.74 8.31
N ALA A 105 2.67 -11.86 8.80
CA ALA A 105 3.41 -13.11 8.91
C ALA A 105 3.89 -13.64 7.53
N CYS A 106 3.04 -13.50 6.51
CA CYS A 106 3.39 -13.88 5.13
C CYS A 106 4.52 -13.00 4.58
N ALA A 107 4.43 -11.68 4.72
CA ALA A 107 5.45 -10.74 4.24
C ALA A 107 6.82 -11.02 4.91
N LEU A 108 6.83 -11.23 6.22
CA LEU A 108 8.06 -11.59 6.96
C LEU A 108 8.66 -12.91 6.50
N ARG A 109 7.83 -13.95 6.30
CA ARG A 109 8.26 -15.26 5.78
C ARG A 109 8.90 -15.16 4.40
N LEU A 110 8.39 -14.25 3.56
CA LEU A 110 8.87 -14.01 2.19
C LEU A 110 10.01 -12.98 2.12
N ASN A 111 10.41 -12.40 3.25
CA ASN A 111 11.42 -11.34 3.34
C ASN A 111 11.06 -10.12 2.48
N LEU A 112 9.77 -9.74 2.46
CA LEU A 112 9.27 -8.57 1.76
C LEU A 112 9.24 -7.36 2.68
N GLY A 113 9.72 -6.23 2.21
CA GLY A 113 9.41 -4.94 2.79
C GLY A 113 7.93 -4.61 2.62
N MET A 114 7.36 -3.85 3.54
CA MET A 114 5.92 -3.63 3.56
C MET A 114 5.53 -2.16 3.71
N GLN A 115 4.66 -1.72 2.80
CA GLN A 115 3.84 -0.53 2.96
C GLN A 115 2.47 -0.96 3.48
N VAL A 116 2.09 -0.46 4.65
CA VAL A 116 0.76 -0.69 5.23
C VAL A 116 -0.08 0.56 5.04
N GLU A 117 -1.06 0.52 4.14
CA GLU A 117 -2.01 1.61 4.01
C GLU A 117 -3.13 1.47 5.06
N LEU A 118 -3.19 2.41 6.01
CA LEU A 118 -4.35 2.57 6.88
C LEU A 118 -5.49 3.16 6.05
N LYS A 119 -6.52 2.35 5.81
CA LYS A 119 -7.65 2.67 4.94
C LYS A 119 -8.96 2.67 5.72
N PRO A 120 -9.16 3.67 6.59
CA PRO A 120 -10.32 3.71 7.46
C PRO A 120 -11.61 3.83 6.67
N THR A 121 -12.70 3.23 7.17
CA THR A 121 -14.04 3.65 6.81
C THR A 121 -14.26 5.08 7.34
N ILE A 122 -15.11 5.85 6.66
CA ILE A 122 -15.36 7.25 7.04
C ILE A 122 -15.79 7.33 8.51
N GLY A 123 -15.00 8.04 9.31
CA GLY A 123 -15.22 8.23 10.75
C GLY A 123 -14.30 7.39 11.64
N ASP A 124 -13.74 6.29 11.14
CA ASP A 124 -12.94 5.32 11.91
C ASP A 124 -11.43 5.57 11.80
N ASP A 125 -11.04 6.79 11.38
CA ASP A 125 -9.64 7.15 11.11
C ASP A 125 -8.70 6.84 12.28
N VAL A 126 -9.06 7.28 13.48
CA VAL A 126 -8.25 7.12 14.69
C VAL A 126 -8.33 5.68 15.19
N GLU A 127 -9.53 5.09 15.22
CA GLU A 127 -9.75 3.71 15.66
C GLU A 127 -8.96 2.71 14.81
N THR A 128 -8.96 2.89 13.49
CA THR A 128 -8.15 2.04 12.58
C THR A 128 -6.68 2.06 12.98
N ALA A 129 -6.12 3.23 13.25
CA ALA A 129 -4.73 3.33 13.71
C ALA A 129 -4.54 2.70 15.11
N GLU A 130 -5.46 2.95 16.05
CA GLU A 130 -5.39 2.41 17.42
C GLU A 130 -5.43 0.88 17.47
N VAL A 131 -6.10 0.23 16.53
CA VAL A 131 -6.12 -1.23 16.40
C VAL A 131 -4.89 -1.76 15.64
N VAL A 132 -4.58 -1.19 14.48
CA VAL A 132 -3.57 -1.73 13.57
C VAL A 132 -2.15 -1.50 14.09
N MET A 133 -1.84 -0.31 14.60
CA MET A 133 -0.46 0.05 14.97
C MET A 133 0.14 -0.80 16.11
N PRO A 134 -0.59 -1.11 17.20
CA PRO A 134 -0.07 -1.99 18.24
C PRO A 134 0.20 -3.41 17.73
N ILE A 135 -0.66 -3.93 16.84
CA ILE A 135 -0.47 -5.26 16.22
C ILE A 135 0.79 -5.25 15.36
N LEU A 136 0.92 -4.26 14.48
CA LEU A 136 2.08 -4.11 13.59
C LEU A 136 3.38 -3.99 14.39
N LYS A 137 3.41 -3.11 15.40
CA LYS A 137 4.58 -2.89 16.28
C LYS A 137 4.99 -4.15 17.04
N ARG A 138 4.04 -4.98 17.43
CA ARG A 138 4.29 -6.27 18.10
C ARG A 138 4.87 -7.33 17.17
N LEU A 139 4.41 -7.35 15.91
CA LEU A 139 4.76 -8.41 14.96
C LEU A 139 6.00 -8.08 14.13
N TRP A 140 6.26 -6.80 13.83
CA TRP A 140 7.37 -6.40 12.99
C TRP A 140 8.69 -6.41 13.77
N PRO A 141 9.75 -7.09 13.28
CA PRO A 141 11.05 -7.11 13.94
C PRO A 141 11.68 -5.72 14.07
N THR A 142 12.22 -5.40 15.23
CA THR A 142 12.78 -4.06 15.52
C THR A 142 14.05 -3.73 14.75
N ASP A 143 14.74 -4.74 14.23
CA ASP A 143 15.94 -4.65 13.39
C ASP A 143 15.63 -4.67 11.88
N ASN A 144 14.36 -4.78 11.50
CA ASN A 144 13.92 -4.72 10.11
C ASN A 144 13.39 -3.32 9.77
N ASP A 145 14.17 -2.56 8.98
CA ASP A 145 13.87 -1.20 8.55
C ASP A 145 13.00 -1.13 7.28
N GLN A 146 12.54 -2.27 6.76
CA GLN A 146 11.74 -2.38 5.54
C GLN A 146 10.24 -2.25 5.80
N LEU A 147 9.84 -1.23 6.55
CA LEU A 147 8.44 -0.94 6.88
C LEU A 147 8.17 0.55 6.82
N PHE A 148 7.02 0.91 6.28
CA PHE A 148 6.40 2.20 6.53
C PHE A 148 4.87 2.10 6.48
N VAL A 149 4.21 3.09 7.09
CA VAL A 149 2.75 3.18 7.14
C VAL A 149 2.29 4.37 6.31
N SER A 150 1.28 4.17 5.49
CA SER A 150 0.70 5.21 4.65
C SER A 150 -0.79 5.40 4.93
N SER A 151 -1.32 6.55 4.59
CA SER A 151 -2.77 6.80 4.56
C SER A 151 -3.10 8.06 3.76
N PHE A 152 -4.31 8.11 3.19
CA PHE A 152 -4.95 9.34 2.72
C PHE A 152 -5.52 10.17 3.88
N SER A 153 -5.67 9.57 5.07
CA SER A 153 -6.16 10.23 6.27
C SER A 153 -5.01 10.75 7.13
N VAL A 154 -4.84 12.05 7.19
CA VAL A 154 -3.89 12.69 8.11
C VAL A 154 -4.25 12.43 9.58
N ARG A 155 -5.52 12.15 9.90
CA ARG A 155 -5.96 11.77 11.25
C ARG A 155 -5.43 10.39 11.64
N SER A 156 -5.47 9.42 10.71
CA SER A 156 -4.87 8.10 10.92
C SER A 156 -3.36 8.20 11.10
N LEU A 157 -2.66 9.01 10.28
CA LEU A 157 -1.21 9.21 10.40
C LEU A 157 -0.84 9.89 11.71
N THR A 158 -1.60 10.90 12.15
CA THR A 158 -1.38 11.56 13.45
C THR A 158 -1.57 10.58 14.62
N ALA A 159 -2.56 9.70 14.55
CA ALA A 159 -2.77 8.64 15.55
C ALA A 159 -1.63 7.61 15.49
N ALA A 160 -1.23 7.16 14.30
CA ALA A 160 -0.12 6.22 14.10
C ALA A 160 1.20 6.76 14.69
N ARG A 161 1.52 8.05 14.46
CA ARG A 161 2.72 8.70 15.03
C ARG A 161 2.72 8.68 16.55
N ARG A 162 1.56 8.89 17.21
CA ARG A 162 1.46 8.82 18.68
C ARG A 162 1.67 7.42 19.23
N LEU A 163 1.28 6.38 18.48
CA LEU A 163 1.35 4.98 18.90
C LEU A 163 2.73 4.35 18.64
N TRP A 164 3.39 4.82 17.58
CA TRP A 164 4.74 4.37 17.22
C TRP A 164 5.55 5.53 16.63
N ALA A 165 6.28 6.22 17.49
CA ALA A 165 6.98 7.45 17.15
C ALA A 165 8.07 7.27 16.07
N GLU A 166 8.70 6.10 16.00
CA GLU A 166 9.83 5.82 15.13
C GLU A 166 9.42 5.27 13.75
N VAL A 167 8.17 4.80 13.56
CA VAL A 167 7.75 4.24 12.28
C VAL A 167 7.75 5.30 11.19
N PRO A 168 8.37 5.05 10.03
CA PRO A 168 8.26 5.98 8.92
C PRO A 168 6.82 6.08 8.43
N LEU A 169 6.37 7.31 8.16
CA LEU A 169 5.02 7.59 7.65
C LEU A 169 5.08 8.18 6.25
N ALA A 170 4.06 7.85 5.45
CA ALA A 170 3.82 8.40 4.12
C ALA A 170 2.41 9.02 4.04
N ILE A 171 2.29 10.24 3.53
CA ILE A 171 1.00 10.81 3.14
C ILE A 171 0.67 10.36 1.73
N ALA A 172 -0.50 9.76 1.52
CA ALA A 172 -1.08 9.56 0.20
C ALA A 172 -1.98 10.74 -0.16
N SER A 173 -1.85 11.24 -1.38
CA SER A 173 -2.62 12.39 -1.86
C SER A 173 -3.07 12.19 -3.31
N VAL A 174 -4.34 12.50 -3.59
CA VAL A 174 -4.88 12.46 -4.96
C VAL A 174 -4.25 13.56 -5.82
N LEU A 175 -4.06 14.75 -5.22
CA LEU A 175 -3.49 15.91 -5.91
C LEU A 175 -2.09 16.20 -5.39
N THR A 176 -1.21 16.66 -6.27
CA THR A 176 0.12 17.14 -5.86
C THR A 176 -0.04 18.41 -5.00
N PRO A 177 0.43 18.41 -3.74
CA PRO A 177 0.33 19.58 -2.88
C PRO A 177 1.05 20.81 -3.46
N ALA A 178 0.59 22.01 -3.10
CA ALA A 178 1.26 23.26 -3.50
C ALA A 178 2.67 23.36 -2.92
N ASP A 179 2.84 22.97 -1.66
CA ASP A 179 4.14 22.84 -0.98
C ASP A 179 4.27 21.43 -0.39
N PRO A 180 4.87 20.48 -1.14
CA PRO A 180 5.01 19.10 -0.67
C PRO A 180 5.90 18.98 0.57
N ALA A 181 6.94 19.81 0.70
CA ALA A 181 7.86 19.74 1.84
C ALA A 181 7.20 20.24 3.13
N ALA A 182 6.42 21.33 3.03
CA ALA A 182 5.66 21.83 4.18
C ALA A 182 4.61 20.82 4.65
N LEU A 183 3.92 20.15 3.72
CA LEU A 183 2.94 19.11 4.06
C LEU A 183 3.59 17.95 4.83
N LEU A 184 4.73 17.45 4.36
CA LEU A 184 5.43 16.36 5.04
C LEU A 184 5.93 16.79 6.43
N ALA A 185 6.42 18.01 6.55
CA ALA A 185 6.88 18.56 7.84
C ALA A 185 5.74 18.75 8.85
N GLU A 186 4.56 19.20 8.38
CA GLU A 186 3.38 19.42 9.23
C GLU A 186 2.91 18.13 9.91
N TYR A 187 2.95 17.00 9.18
CA TYR A 187 2.47 15.71 9.68
C TYR A 187 3.58 14.74 10.09
N ASP A 188 4.83 15.22 10.14
CA ASP A 188 6.02 14.41 10.45
C ASP A 188 6.08 13.14 9.59
N CYS A 189 5.82 13.31 8.28
CA CYS A 189 5.89 12.24 7.30
C CYS A 189 7.17 12.33 6.49
N ARG A 190 7.65 11.17 6.03
CA ARG A 190 8.89 11.06 5.27
C ARG A 190 8.65 11.01 3.76
N ILE A 191 7.57 10.35 3.34
CA ILE A 191 7.29 10.05 1.94
C ILE A 191 5.95 10.70 1.54
N LEU A 192 5.87 11.20 0.31
CA LEU A 192 4.63 11.60 -0.33
C LEU A 192 4.27 10.58 -1.43
N HIS A 193 3.09 9.97 -1.35
CA HIS A 193 2.50 9.21 -2.44
C HIS A 193 1.51 10.06 -3.21
N VAL A 194 1.65 10.12 -4.53
CA VAL A 194 0.72 10.84 -5.42
C VAL A 194 0.15 9.89 -6.47
N LEU A 195 -1.07 10.18 -6.93
CA LEU A 195 -1.70 9.43 -8.01
C LEU A 195 -1.26 9.98 -9.36
N ASP A 196 -0.99 9.08 -10.33
CA ASP A 196 -0.51 9.44 -11.67
C ASP A 196 -1.55 10.19 -12.51
N ASP A 197 -2.83 9.89 -12.32
CA ASP A 197 -3.94 10.47 -13.11
C ASP A 197 -3.96 12.01 -13.11
N MET A 198 -3.39 12.63 -12.05
CA MET A 198 -3.35 14.09 -11.87
C MET A 198 -1.92 14.64 -11.89
N LEU A 199 -0.96 13.83 -12.34
CA LEU A 199 0.47 14.18 -12.31
C LEU A 199 0.97 14.55 -13.71
N ASP A 200 1.01 15.85 -14.00
CA ASP A 200 1.66 16.40 -15.18
C ASP A 200 3.13 16.77 -14.94
N ASP A 201 3.83 17.21 -15.99
CA ASP A 201 5.25 17.58 -15.90
C ASP A 201 5.52 18.77 -14.97
N HIS A 202 4.56 19.69 -14.84
CA HIS A 202 4.66 20.81 -13.91
C HIS A 202 4.63 20.34 -12.46
N HIS A 203 3.70 19.44 -12.13
CA HIS A 203 3.60 18.83 -10.80
C HIS A 203 4.82 17.96 -10.50
N LEU A 204 5.28 17.17 -11.46
CA LEU A 204 6.48 16.34 -11.33
C LEU A 204 7.74 17.19 -11.10
N GLY A 205 7.88 18.30 -11.85
CA GLY A 205 8.95 19.26 -11.64
C GLY A 205 8.95 19.88 -10.23
N ARG A 206 7.76 20.16 -9.67
CA ARG A 206 7.59 20.66 -8.30
C ARG A 206 8.03 19.63 -7.27
N LEU A 207 7.59 18.36 -7.41
CA LEU A 207 8.00 17.25 -6.53
C LEU A 207 9.52 17.09 -6.54
N LYS A 208 10.13 17.03 -7.71
CA LYS A 208 11.58 16.92 -7.87
C LYS A 208 12.33 18.07 -7.21
N SER A 209 11.84 19.31 -7.39
CA SER A 209 12.46 20.53 -6.86
C SER A 209 12.33 20.65 -5.34
N SER A 210 11.31 20.06 -4.73
CA SER A 210 11.11 20.08 -3.27
C SER A 210 12.13 19.25 -2.51
N GLY A 211 12.83 18.33 -3.19
CA GLY A 211 13.87 17.48 -2.60
C GLY A 211 13.36 16.41 -1.63
N ILE A 212 12.03 16.20 -1.58
CA ILE A 212 11.41 15.16 -0.76
C ILE A 212 11.55 13.78 -1.41
N GLU A 213 11.30 12.73 -0.63
CA GLU A 213 11.08 11.37 -1.11
C GLU A 213 9.62 11.23 -1.55
N PHE A 214 9.36 10.80 -2.80
CA PHE A 214 8.01 10.60 -3.29
C PHE A 214 7.88 9.36 -4.16
N ALA A 215 6.69 8.75 -4.11
CA ALA A 215 6.30 7.63 -4.96
C ALA A 215 5.03 7.96 -5.76
N VAL A 216 4.83 7.24 -6.86
CA VAL A 216 3.68 7.45 -7.75
C VAL A 216 2.89 6.16 -7.92
N ALA A 217 1.57 6.23 -7.78
CA ALA A 217 0.61 5.14 -7.92
C ALA A 217 -0.52 5.50 -8.90
N THR A 218 -1.10 4.58 -9.64
CA THR A 218 -0.68 3.21 -9.91
C THR A 218 -0.14 3.16 -11.33
N ILE A 219 1.05 2.61 -11.51
CA ILE A 219 1.75 2.66 -12.79
C ILE A 219 1.84 1.25 -13.37
N ASN A 220 1.18 1.05 -14.52
CA ASN A 220 1.17 -0.24 -15.23
C ASN A 220 1.78 -0.15 -16.64
N SER A 221 2.40 0.99 -16.98
CA SER A 221 3.18 1.17 -18.21
C SER A 221 4.67 1.17 -17.87
N PRO A 222 5.47 0.26 -18.47
CA PRO A 222 6.93 0.25 -18.29
C PRO A 222 7.58 1.56 -18.71
N GLU A 223 7.04 2.20 -19.74
CA GLU A 223 7.52 3.47 -20.28
C GLU A 223 7.29 4.63 -19.31
N ARG A 224 6.05 4.72 -18.75
CA ARG A 224 5.70 5.71 -17.74
C ARG A 224 6.50 5.50 -16.45
N ALA A 225 6.70 4.25 -16.04
CA ALA A 225 7.50 3.90 -14.88
C ALA A 225 8.93 4.42 -14.98
N ARG A 226 9.61 4.15 -16.09
CA ARG A 226 10.98 4.62 -16.32
C ARG A 226 11.03 6.15 -16.37
N TYR A 227 10.09 6.77 -17.06
CA TYR A 227 9.99 8.23 -17.11
C TYR A 227 9.91 8.85 -15.71
N LEU A 228 9.02 8.35 -14.84
CA LEU A 228 8.85 8.87 -13.49
C LEU A 228 10.10 8.69 -12.61
N LEU A 229 10.74 7.53 -12.67
CA LEU A 229 11.98 7.24 -11.94
C LEU A 229 13.13 8.15 -12.41
N GLU A 230 13.29 8.38 -13.70
CA GLU A 230 14.29 9.32 -14.27
C GLU A 230 14.02 10.77 -13.86
N HIS A 231 12.74 11.11 -13.60
CA HIS A 231 12.33 12.44 -13.16
C HIS A 231 12.24 12.61 -11.64
N GLY A 232 12.74 11.63 -10.88
CA GLY A 232 13.00 11.78 -9.45
C GLY A 232 12.01 11.08 -8.53
N ALA A 233 11.03 10.32 -9.06
CA ALA A 233 10.27 9.41 -8.22
C ALA A 233 11.23 8.38 -7.60
N GLN A 234 11.07 8.13 -6.31
CA GLN A 234 11.89 7.18 -5.55
C GLN A 234 11.48 5.74 -5.88
N SER A 235 10.18 5.54 -5.97
CA SER A 235 9.56 4.26 -6.33
C SER A 235 8.21 4.51 -7.01
N ILE A 236 7.72 3.46 -7.66
CA ILE A 236 6.37 3.41 -8.23
C ILE A 236 5.60 2.26 -7.57
N LEU A 237 4.29 2.41 -7.47
CA LEU A 237 3.38 1.31 -7.12
C LEU A 237 2.79 0.75 -8.40
N SER A 238 2.92 -0.56 -8.61
CA SER A 238 2.44 -1.25 -9.82
C SER A 238 1.68 -2.51 -9.48
N ASP A 239 0.65 -2.80 -10.29
CA ASP A 239 -0.07 -4.07 -10.25
C ASP A 239 0.79 -5.24 -10.79
N TYR A 240 1.87 -4.92 -11.52
CA TYR A 240 2.83 -5.85 -12.11
C TYR A 240 4.16 -5.77 -11.37
N PRO A 241 4.49 -6.71 -10.47
CA PRO A 241 5.74 -6.68 -9.70
C PRO A 241 7.01 -6.73 -10.56
N ASP A 242 6.91 -7.30 -11.75
CA ASP A 242 7.99 -7.45 -12.73
C ASP A 242 7.98 -6.35 -13.82
N LEU A 243 7.19 -5.29 -13.67
CA LEU A 243 6.97 -4.25 -14.67
C LEU A 243 8.26 -3.70 -15.30
N LEU A 244 9.28 -3.45 -14.47
CA LEU A 244 10.53 -2.85 -14.93
C LEU A 244 11.39 -3.82 -15.74
N SER A 245 11.11 -5.12 -15.69
CA SER A 245 11.75 -6.17 -16.48
C SER A 245 11.09 -6.38 -17.84
N LEU A 246 9.87 -5.83 -18.03
CA LEU A 246 9.13 -5.95 -19.28
C LEU A 246 9.73 -5.06 -20.39
N PRO A 247 9.69 -5.50 -21.66
CA PRO A 247 10.14 -4.69 -22.79
C PRO A 247 9.24 -3.46 -23.00
N ASN A 248 9.79 -2.41 -23.64
CA ASN A 248 9.01 -1.23 -24.02
C ASN A 248 7.97 -1.62 -25.09
N GLY A 249 6.74 -1.15 -24.93
CA GLY A 249 5.69 -1.27 -25.93
C GLY A 249 4.59 -2.30 -25.65
N ASP A 250 4.78 -3.18 -24.68
CA ASP A 250 3.70 -4.07 -24.26
C ASP A 250 2.72 -3.30 -23.35
N ARG A 251 1.60 -2.86 -23.94
CA ARG A 251 0.44 -2.47 -23.13
C ARG A 251 -0.14 -3.75 -22.57
N LEU A 252 0.10 -3.97 -21.28
CA LEU A 252 -0.56 -5.01 -20.54
C LEU A 252 -2.06 -4.63 -20.48
N GLN A 253 -2.90 -5.46 -21.08
CA GLN A 253 -4.36 -5.26 -21.18
C GLN A 253 -5.03 -5.62 -19.85
#